data_05afee1d717639a0c4d8fcd204a1bf8b
#
_entry.id   05afee1d717639a0c4d8fcd204a1bf8b
#
_cell.length_a   1.000
_cell.length_b   1.000
_cell.length_c   1.000
_cell.angle_alpha   90.00
_cell.angle_beta   90.00
_cell.angle_gamma   90.00
#
_symmetry.space_group_name_H-M   'P 1'
#
loop_
_entity.id
_entity.type
_entity.pdbx_description
1 polymer ?
#
loop_
_entity_poly.entity_id
_entity_poly.type
_entity_poly.pdbx_seq_one_letter_code
_entity_poly.pdbx_strand_id
1 'polypeptide(L)'
;MEDIVDAFAESLGENYHKDAEGFFNEAIASRIFESPTEGSIPVKDERQQLSLVQLSISEVCNLNCKYCYATDRREHNKPMTLDDYKAVVDDIVSHFGQVSFSITGGEPLMNQDCFLIAAYIKSKGCDADLLTNATLLDESNIQKVKEYFTRVTVSLDGSTKNLHETFRGPNTYDRTQHAISLLRDYQIPYMLSMTVNKLNISDVENMAQKYKGSLNFAPLFPAGNAKNDKDDISITGKQYYQALKQASGVNPLGYCESTLDEALICRRCKCAIGGAELSISASGDVYPCQLLHYPEFLIGNIHERKVSEMVSGSPVIERCAKMTVDNIEGCSTCAIKYICGGACRARSFHEGGDIMSSSPFCEYEKEAFIDGIIEIYSKNALSDLH
;
A
#
# COMPACT_ATOMS: atom_id res chain seq x y z
N MET A 1 -19.75 21.40 -5.12
CA MET A 1 -19.18 21.44 -6.45
C MET A 1 -18.63 22.84 -6.76
N GLU A 2 -19.40 23.89 -6.55
CA GLU A 2 -18.89 25.27 -6.61
C GLU A 2 -17.59 25.44 -5.82
N ASP A 3 -17.53 24.99 -4.57
CA ASP A 3 -16.33 25.08 -3.72
C ASP A 3 -15.08 24.39 -4.33
N ILE A 4 -15.26 23.33 -5.14
CA ILE A 4 -14.15 22.63 -5.80
C ILE A 4 -13.72 23.37 -7.05
N VAL A 5 -14.68 23.86 -7.83
CA VAL A 5 -14.42 24.68 -9.03
C VAL A 5 -13.76 26.00 -8.64
N ASP A 6 -14.20 26.62 -7.54
CA ASP A 6 -13.62 27.85 -7.01
C ASP A 6 -12.18 27.63 -6.50
N ALA A 7 -11.91 26.55 -5.75
CA ALA A 7 -10.55 26.20 -5.35
C ALA A 7 -9.63 25.91 -6.55
N PHE A 8 -10.18 25.37 -7.62
CA PHE A 8 -9.50 25.16 -8.89
C PHE A 8 -9.14 26.48 -9.57
N ALA A 9 -10.11 27.39 -9.65
CA ALA A 9 -9.92 28.71 -10.25
C ALA A 9 -8.93 29.58 -9.44
N GLU A 10 -8.96 29.49 -8.10
CA GLU A 10 -8.00 30.18 -7.23
C GLU A 10 -6.56 29.68 -7.43
N SER A 11 -6.37 28.36 -7.67
CA SER A 11 -5.04 27.78 -7.90
C SER A 11 -4.45 28.05 -9.27
N LEU A 12 -5.29 28.11 -10.32
CA LEU A 12 -4.85 28.17 -11.73
C LEU A 12 -5.15 29.51 -12.41
N GLY A 13 -5.97 30.35 -11.79
CA GLY A 13 -6.45 31.63 -12.34
C GLY A 13 -7.88 31.55 -12.94
N GLU A 14 -8.57 32.67 -12.95
CA GLU A 14 -9.99 32.76 -13.35
C GLU A 14 -10.28 32.21 -14.76
N ASN A 15 -9.32 32.22 -15.67
CA ASN A 15 -9.48 31.69 -17.03
C ASN A 15 -9.75 30.18 -17.06
N TYR A 16 -9.38 29.43 -16.03
CA TYR A 16 -9.56 27.97 -15.92
C TYR A 16 -10.88 27.55 -15.26
N HIS A 17 -11.64 28.50 -14.74
CA HIS A 17 -12.95 28.20 -14.12
C HIS A 17 -13.90 27.47 -15.08
N LYS A 18 -13.96 27.90 -16.33
CA LYS A 18 -14.82 27.31 -17.36
C LYS A 18 -14.38 25.89 -17.74
N ASP A 19 -13.07 25.65 -17.78
CA ASP A 19 -12.51 24.36 -18.12
C ASP A 19 -12.67 23.38 -16.95
N ALA A 20 -12.51 23.84 -15.70
CA ALA A 20 -12.81 23.07 -14.51
C ALA A 20 -14.29 22.68 -14.45
N GLU A 21 -15.18 23.60 -14.74
CA GLU A 21 -16.63 23.35 -14.82
C GLU A 21 -16.94 22.31 -15.91
N GLY A 22 -16.30 22.40 -17.08
CA GLY A 22 -16.41 21.41 -18.17
C GLY A 22 -15.96 20.03 -17.73
N PHE A 23 -14.79 19.90 -17.09
CA PHE A 23 -14.26 18.65 -16.58
C PHE A 23 -15.19 18.03 -15.52
N PHE A 24 -15.64 18.81 -14.54
CA PHE A 24 -16.53 18.29 -13.51
C PHE A 24 -17.90 17.89 -14.08
N ASN A 25 -18.41 18.60 -15.06
CA ASN A 25 -19.65 18.23 -15.76
C ASN A 25 -19.51 16.93 -16.54
N GLU A 26 -18.35 16.68 -17.18
CA GLU A 26 -18.05 15.43 -17.87
C GLU A 26 -17.85 14.28 -16.88
N ALA A 27 -17.18 14.52 -15.76
CA ALA A 27 -17.01 13.55 -14.68
C ALA A 27 -18.35 13.18 -14.03
N ILE A 28 -19.27 14.14 -13.90
CA ILE A 28 -20.65 13.91 -13.45
C ILE A 28 -21.44 13.13 -14.51
N ALA A 29 -21.37 13.54 -15.78
CA ALA A 29 -22.02 12.83 -16.88
C ALA A 29 -21.53 11.38 -17.00
N SER A 30 -20.25 11.14 -16.69
CA SER A 30 -19.65 9.82 -16.60
C SER A 30 -19.97 9.08 -15.28
N ARG A 31 -20.76 9.69 -14.40
CA ARG A 31 -21.18 9.13 -13.09
C ARG A 31 -20.02 8.75 -12.17
N ILE A 32 -18.88 9.39 -12.28
CA ILE A 32 -17.71 9.12 -11.43
C ILE A 32 -18.05 9.44 -9.96
N PHE A 33 -18.93 10.41 -9.72
CA PHE A 33 -19.32 10.87 -8.38
C PHE A 33 -20.65 10.29 -7.88
N GLU A 34 -21.36 9.49 -8.69
CA GLU A 34 -22.68 8.96 -8.31
C GLU A 34 -22.61 7.53 -7.78
N SER A 35 -23.50 7.20 -6.83
CA SER A 35 -23.74 5.81 -6.44
C SER A 35 -24.30 5.01 -7.62
N PRO A 36 -23.92 3.72 -7.79
CA PRO A 36 -24.53 2.88 -8.82
C PRO A 36 -26.03 2.79 -8.56
N THR A 37 -26.85 3.28 -9.50
CA THR A 37 -28.28 3.03 -9.50
C THR A 37 -28.59 1.66 -10.08
N GLU A 38 -29.66 1.00 -9.62
CA GLU A 38 -30.16 -0.25 -10.24
C GLU A 38 -30.32 -0.05 -11.76
N GLY A 39 -29.62 -0.84 -12.57
CA GLY A 39 -29.64 -0.76 -14.05
C GLY A 39 -28.52 0.06 -14.67
N SER A 40 -27.64 0.74 -13.90
CA SER A 40 -26.39 1.27 -14.42
C SER A 40 -25.46 0.11 -14.78
N ILE A 41 -24.70 0.24 -15.90
CA ILE A 41 -23.65 -0.72 -16.26
C ILE A 41 -22.81 -0.93 -14.99
N PRO A 42 -22.75 -2.17 -14.45
CA PRO A 42 -21.90 -2.40 -13.32
C PRO A 42 -20.48 -2.05 -13.77
N VAL A 43 -19.93 -0.94 -13.25
CA VAL A 43 -18.50 -0.75 -13.30
C VAL A 43 -17.97 -1.96 -12.60
N LYS A 44 -17.33 -2.87 -13.35
CA LYS A 44 -16.65 -4.02 -12.78
C LYS A 44 -15.71 -3.43 -11.74
N ASP A 45 -16.11 -3.50 -10.47
CA ASP A 45 -15.23 -3.12 -9.39
C ASP A 45 -14.14 -4.21 -9.37
N GLU A 46 -13.08 -3.98 -10.15
CA GLU A 46 -11.95 -4.90 -10.29
C GLU A 46 -11.34 -5.25 -8.94
N ARG A 47 -11.65 -4.46 -7.89
CA ARG A 47 -11.26 -4.73 -6.50
C ARG A 47 -12.13 -5.76 -5.79
N GLN A 48 -13.15 -6.32 -6.42
CA GLN A 48 -13.89 -7.46 -5.87
C GLN A 48 -13.22 -8.80 -6.17
N GLN A 49 -12.32 -8.85 -7.17
CA GLN A 49 -11.55 -10.03 -7.49
C GLN A 49 -10.20 -9.98 -6.79
N LEU A 50 -9.82 -11.06 -6.12
CA LEU A 50 -8.51 -11.20 -5.49
C LEU A 50 -7.41 -10.96 -6.53
N SER A 51 -6.55 -10.00 -6.27
CA SER A 51 -5.44 -9.60 -7.15
C SER A 51 -4.09 -9.60 -6.43
N LEU A 52 -4.10 -9.51 -5.09
CA LEU A 52 -2.89 -9.46 -4.28
C LEU A 52 -3.00 -10.38 -3.07
N VAL A 53 -1.97 -11.18 -2.84
CA VAL A 53 -1.79 -11.95 -1.61
C VAL A 53 -0.48 -11.53 -0.94
N GLN A 54 -0.60 -10.96 0.26
CA GLN A 54 0.55 -10.71 1.13
C GLN A 54 0.93 -12.01 1.84
N LEU A 55 2.05 -12.61 1.46
CA LEU A 55 2.48 -13.90 1.97
C LEU A 55 3.67 -13.72 2.92
N SER A 56 3.41 -13.79 4.22
CA SER A 56 4.48 -13.80 5.22
C SER A 56 5.14 -15.18 5.25
N ILE A 57 6.44 -15.23 4.97
CA ILE A 57 7.18 -16.49 4.96
C ILE A 57 8.14 -16.63 6.14
N SER A 58 8.25 -15.63 6.98
CA SER A 58 9.10 -15.63 8.17
C SER A 58 8.52 -14.72 9.23
N GLU A 59 8.50 -15.17 10.48
CA GLU A 59 8.23 -14.32 11.65
C GLU A 59 9.52 -13.77 12.25
N VAL A 60 10.67 -14.33 11.85
CA VAL A 60 11.99 -13.91 12.31
C VAL A 60 12.52 -12.78 11.45
N CYS A 61 13.17 -11.81 12.09
CA CYS A 61 13.85 -10.72 11.40
C CYS A 61 15.23 -10.52 12.01
N ASN A 62 16.21 -10.21 11.18
CA ASN A 62 17.57 -9.86 11.63
C ASN A 62 17.68 -8.41 12.12
N LEU A 63 16.56 -7.64 12.08
CA LEU A 63 16.46 -6.28 12.58
C LEU A 63 15.40 -6.19 13.69
N ASN A 64 15.51 -5.13 14.51
CA ASN A 64 14.52 -4.76 15.52
C ASN A 64 14.15 -3.27 15.36
N CYS A 65 13.46 -2.94 14.26
CA CYS A 65 13.11 -1.57 13.94
C CYS A 65 12.18 -0.96 14.99
N LYS A 66 12.42 0.32 15.36
CA LYS A 66 11.65 1.05 16.38
C LYS A 66 10.14 1.12 16.10
N TYR A 67 9.74 1.08 14.85
CA TYR A 67 8.34 1.22 14.44
C TYR A 67 7.77 -0.04 13.77
N CYS A 68 8.43 -1.20 13.92
CA CYS A 68 7.96 -2.43 13.27
C CYS A 68 6.54 -2.76 13.71
N TYR A 69 5.60 -2.68 12.77
CA TYR A 69 4.19 -2.98 13.03
C TYR A 69 3.91 -4.48 13.23
N ALA A 70 4.85 -5.34 12.80
CA ALA A 70 4.69 -6.78 12.82
C ALA A 70 5.16 -7.44 14.13
N THR A 71 5.69 -6.67 15.10
CA THR A 71 6.22 -7.25 16.35
C THR A 71 5.15 -7.86 17.25
N ASP A 72 3.93 -7.32 17.24
CA ASP A 72 2.78 -7.87 18.00
C ASP A 72 2.27 -9.21 17.41
N ARG A 73 2.75 -9.60 16.23
CA ARG A 73 2.23 -10.72 15.45
C ARG A 73 3.18 -11.90 15.40
N ARG A 74 4.32 -11.80 16.08
CA ARG A 74 5.33 -12.88 16.16
C ARG A 74 4.80 -13.92 17.13
N GLU A 75 3.80 -14.68 16.71
CA GLU A 75 3.31 -15.82 17.46
C GLU A 75 4.25 -17.01 17.24
N HIS A 76 4.50 -17.77 18.30
CA HIS A 76 5.35 -18.96 18.24
C HIS A 76 4.57 -20.20 17.75
N ASN A 77 3.70 -20.01 16.75
CA ASN A 77 2.94 -21.09 16.14
C ASN A 77 3.83 -21.87 15.17
N LYS A 78 3.39 -23.08 14.82
CA LYS A 78 4.11 -23.93 13.86
C LYS A 78 4.21 -23.21 12.52
N PRO A 79 5.42 -22.94 12.01
CA PRO A 79 5.58 -22.27 10.73
C PRO A 79 5.13 -23.19 9.57
N MET A 80 4.66 -22.58 8.49
CA MET A 80 4.37 -23.26 7.24
C MET A 80 5.63 -23.88 6.64
N THR A 81 5.48 -25.06 6.05
CA THR A 81 6.49 -25.74 5.26
C THR A 81 6.46 -25.27 3.80
N LEU A 82 7.50 -25.60 3.02
CA LEU A 82 7.50 -25.33 1.57
C LEU A 82 6.28 -25.95 0.87
N ASP A 83 5.86 -27.14 1.29
CA ASP A 83 4.69 -27.82 0.69
C ASP A 83 3.38 -27.13 1.07
N ASP A 84 3.28 -26.56 2.27
CA ASP A 84 2.14 -25.72 2.67
C ASP A 84 2.04 -24.46 1.79
N TYR A 85 3.17 -23.76 1.53
CA TYR A 85 3.21 -22.62 0.63
C TYR A 85 2.79 -22.98 -0.79
N LYS A 86 3.25 -24.12 -1.32
CA LYS A 86 2.85 -24.61 -2.64
C LYS A 86 1.35 -24.91 -2.70
N ALA A 87 0.82 -25.57 -1.67
CA ALA A 87 -0.61 -25.87 -1.59
C ALA A 87 -1.47 -24.60 -1.55
N VAL A 88 -1.04 -23.58 -0.82
CA VAL A 88 -1.69 -22.25 -0.79
C VAL A 88 -1.68 -21.60 -2.16
N VAL A 89 -0.53 -21.58 -2.84
CA VAL A 89 -0.42 -21.01 -4.20
C VAL A 89 -1.32 -21.76 -5.19
N ASP A 90 -1.32 -23.09 -5.15
CA ASP A 90 -2.17 -23.91 -6.02
C ASP A 90 -3.66 -23.66 -5.79
N ASP A 91 -4.10 -23.59 -4.54
CA ASP A 91 -5.50 -23.31 -4.20
C ASP A 91 -5.93 -21.92 -4.69
N ILE A 92 -5.12 -20.90 -4.42
CA ILE A 92 -5.41 -19.52 -4.82
C ILE A 92 -5.48 -19.41 -6.34
N VAL A 93 -4.47 -19.91 -7.06
CA VAL A 93 -4.42 -19.81 -8.53
C VAL A 93 -5.55 -20.59 -9.18
N SER A 94 -5.86 -21.78 -8.67
CA SER A 94 -6.95 -22.61 -9.23
C SER A 94 -8.34 -22.00 -9.05
N HIS A 95 -8.54 -21.24 -7.97
CA HIS A 95 -9.86 -20.68 -7.62
C HIS A 95 -10.04 -19.23 -8.09
N PHE A 96 -9.01 -18.40 -7.91
CA PHE A 96 -9.08 -16.96 -8.19
C PHE A 96 -8.37 -16.55 -9.50
N GLY A 97 -7.63 -17.46 -10.14
CA GLY A 97 -6.82 -17.16 -11.30
C GLY A 97 -5.45 -16.59 -10.93
N GLN A 98 -4.84 -15.85 -11.86
CA GLN A 98 -3.55 -15.21 -11.63
C GLN A 98 -3.69 -14.05 -10.68
N VAL A 99 -2.86 -14.06 -9.62
CA VAL A 99 -2.75 -13.00 -8.61
C VAL A 99 -1.28 -12.66 -8.41
N SER A 100 -1.00 -11.46 -7.90
CA SER A 100 0.36 -11.10 -7.46
C SER A 100 0.58 -11.56 -6.03
N PHE A 101 1.73 -12.16 -5.75
CA PHE A 101 2.14 -12.52 -4.39
C PHE A 101 3.23 -11.57 -3.91
N SER A 102 2.99 -10.91 -2.78
CA SER A 102 3.97 -10.07 -2.11
C SER A 102 4.60 -10.85 -0.96
N ILE A 103 5.82 -11.34 -1.17
CA ILE A 103 6.57 -12.14 -0.20
C ILE A 103 7.19 -11.21 0.84
N THR A 104 6.80 -11.40 2.09
CA THR A 104 7.14 -10.53 3.22
C THR A 104 7.30 -11.35 4.51
N GLY A 105 7.18 -10.70 5.67
CA GLY A 105 7.24 -11.31 7.00
C GLY A 105 8.02 -10.46 7.98
N GLY A 106 8.89 -11.07 8.79
CA GLY A 106 9.95 -10.36 9.49
C GLY A 106 11.00 -9.92 8.46
N GLU A 107 11.93 -10.81 8.11
CA GLU A 107 12.77 -10.66 6.92
C GLU A 107 12.66 -11.95 6.08
N PRO A 108 12.09 -11.88 4.87
CA PRO A 108 11.85 -13.07 4.06
C PRO A 108 13.14 -13.80 3.64
N LEU A 109 14.23 -13.08 3.44
CA LEU A 109 15.53 -13.69 3.10
C LEU A 109 16.18 -14.51 4.23
N MET A 110 15.60 -14.49 5.44
CA MET A 110 15.98 -15.42 6.52
C MET A 110 15.33 -16.79 6.38
N ASN A 111 14.28 -16.91 5.58
CA ASN A 111 13.69 -18.21 5.27
C ASN A 111 14.49 -18.90 4.16
N GLN A 112 15.03 -20.09 4.43
CA GLN A 112 15.83 -20.85 3.48
C GLN A 112 15.09 -21.23 2.20
N ASP A 113 13.74 -21.31 2.25
CA ASP A 113 12.87 -21.68 1.14
C ASP A 113 12.37 -20.44 0.35
N CYS A 114 12.79 -19.22 0.71
CA CYS A 114 12.32 -17.98 0.09
C CYS A 114 12.38 -18.04 -1.44
N PHE A 115 13.52 -18.43 -2.01
CA PHE A 115 13.69 -18.52 -3.46
C PHE A 115 12.91 -19.68 -4.09
N LEU A 116 12.70 -20.79 -3.37
CA LEU A 116 11.89 -21.91 -3.84
C LEU A 116 10.41 -21.56 -3.88
N ILE A 117 9.92 -20.79 -2.91
CA ILE A 117 8.56 -20.26 -2.87
C ILE A 117 8.35 -19.29 -4.04
N ALA A 118 9.25 -18.33 -4.25
CA ALA A 118 9.18 -17.38 -5.35
C ALA A 118 9.22 -18.08 -6.73
N ALA A 119 10.14 -19.05 -6.90
CA ALA A 119 10.22 -19.86 -8.12
C ALA A 119 8.92 -20.62 -8.40
N TYR A 120 8.29 -21.17 -7.34
CA TYR A 120 7.02 -21.88 -7.48
C TYR A 120 5.88 -20.94 -7.90
N ILE A 121 5.76 -19.77 -7.28
CA ILE A 121 4.79 -18.74 -7.67
C ILE A 121 4.96 -18.38 -9.16
N LYS A 122 6.18 -18.10 -9.60
CA LYS A 122 6.48 -17.82 -11.01
C LYS A 122 6.13 -18.96 -11.95
N SER A 123 6.34 -20.22 -11.53
CA SER A 123 5.99 -21.39 -12.32
C SER A 123 4.48 -21.52 -12.60
N LYS A 124 3.65 -20.85 -11.78
CA LYS A 124 2.19 -20.76 -11.95
C LYS A 124 1.76 -19.56 -12.82
N GLY A 125 2.71 -18.80 -13.37
CA GLY A 125 2.44 -17.60 -14.17
C GLY A 125 2.02 -16.40 -13.34
N CYS A 126 2.30 -16.40 -12.03
CA CYS A 126 2.01 -15.32 -11.10
C CYS A 126 3.23 -14.45 -10.84
N ASP A 127 3.02 -13.18 -10.49
CA ASP A 127 4.07 -12.29 -10.04
C ASP A 127 4.46 -12.60 -8.59
N ALA A 128 5.77 -12.54 -8.32
CA ALA A 128 6.34 -12.61 -6.99
C ALA A 128 7.12 -11.32 -6.69
N ASP A 129 6.63 -10.51 -5.77
CA ASP A 129 7.29 -9.30 -5.29
C ASP A 129 7.98 -9.59 -3.96
N LEU A 130 9.20 -9.07 -3.77
CA LEU A 130 9.95 -9.20 -2.52
C LEU A 130 9.90 -7.91 -1.72
N LEU A 131 9.39 -7.96 -0.46
CA LEU A 131 9.46 -6.87 0.49
C LEU A 131 10.54 -7.18 1.52
N THR A 132 11.63 -6.41 1.52
CA THR A 132 12.82 -6.74 2.33
C THR A 132 13.48 -5.49 2.93
N ASN A 133 14.16 -5.67 4.07
CA ASN A 133 15.09 -4.67 4.58
C ASN A 133 16.41 -4.62 3.78
N ALA A 134 16.58 -5.54 2.84
CA ALA A 134 17.67 -5.72 1.90
C ALA A 134 19.09 -5.93 2.51
N THR A 135 19.21 -6.02 3.84
CA THR A 135 20.52 -6.20 4.47
C THR A 135 21.14 -7.59 4.25
N LEU A 136 20.37 -8.54 3.71
CA LEU A 136 20.81 -9.89 3.34
C LEU A 136 20.96 -10.10 1.83
N LEU A 137 20.76 -9.03 1.03
CA LEU A 137 21.01 -9.05 -0.40
C LEU A 137 22.49 -8.80 -0.69
N ASP A 138 23.11 -9.73 -1.41
CA ASP A 138 24.50 -9.67 -1.81
C ASP A 138 24.77 -10.38 -3.15
N GLU A 139 26.01 -10.45 -3.57
CA GLU A 139 26.46 -11.09 -4.82
C GLU A 139 26.12 -12.58 -4.90
N SER A 140 25.97 -13.25 -3.76
CA SER A 140 25.67 -14.69 -3.73
C SER A 140 24.24 -15.03 -4.08
N ASN A 141 23.31 -14.06 -3.91
CA ASN A 141 21.87 -14.28 -4.06
C ASN A 141 21.19 -13.37 -5.09
N ILE A 142 21.83 -12.28 -5.54
CA ILE A 142 21.21 -11.31 -6.44
C ILE A 142 20.74 -11.93 -7.79
N GLN A 143 21.42 -12.94 -8.29
CA GLN A 143 21.00 -13.65 -9.50
C GLN A 143 19.68 -14.40 -9.29
N LYS A 144 19.49 -15.01 -8.13
CA LYS A 144 18.23 -15.68 -7.78
C LYS A 144 17.10 -14.66 -7.61
N VAL A 145 17.42 -13.46 -7.06
CA VAL A 145 16.44 -12.37 -6.99
C VAL A 145 16.00 -11.97 -8.40
N LYS A 146 16.94 -11.78 -9.33
CA LYS A 146 16.64 -11.46 -10.73
C LYS A 146 15.79 -12.53 -11.42
N GLU A 147 16.04 -13.79 -11.12
CA GLU A 147 15.38 -14.92 -11.76
C GLU A 147 13.95 -15.11 -11.23
N TYR A 148 13.74 -14.98 -9.92
CA TYR A 148 12.50 -15.43 -9.28
C TYR A 148 11.57 -14.30 -8.82
N PHE A 149 12.04 -13.06 -8.74
CA PHE A 149 11.18 -11.94 -8.34
C PHE A 149 10.87 -11.00 -9.51
N THR A 150 9.63 -10.52 -9.54
CA THR A 150 9.18 -9.54 -10.53
C THR A 150 9.67 -8.14 -10.14
N ARG A 151 9.63 -7.82 -8.85
CA ARG A 151 10.05 -6.54 -8.29
C ARG A 151 10.54 -6.70 -6.84
N VAL A 152 11.41 -5.80 -6.41
CA VAL A 152 11.89 -5.73 -5.03
C VAL A 152 11.48 -4.39 -4.39
N THR A 153 10.80 -4.44 -3.25
CA THR A 153 10.55 -3.25 -2.43
C THR A 153 11.55 -3.24 -1.27
N VAL A 154 12.43 -2.25 -1.29
CA VAL A 154 13.50 -2.07 -0.29
C VAL A 154 13.09 -1.03 0.73
N SER A 155 13.17 -1.39 1.99
CA SER A 155 12.89 -0.46 3.08
C SER A 155 14.07 0.48 3.36
N LEU A 156 13.87 1.80 3.18
CA LEU A 156 14.89 2.82 3.40
C LEU A 156 14.29 4.08 4.04
N ASP A 157 14.67 4.41 5.28
CA ASP A 157 14.01 5.45 6.09
C ASP A 157 14.78 6.75 6.26
N GLY A 158 15.81 6.96 5.48
CA GLY A 158 16.56 8.21 5.50
C GLY A 158 17.61 8.30 4.41
N SER A 159 17.89 9.53 3.96
CA SER A 159 18.91 9.85 2.95
C SER A 159 20.32 9.69 3.48
N THR A 160 20.48 9.66 4.81
CA THR A 160 21.77 9.54 5.52
C THR A 160 21.82 8.30 6.40
N LYS A 161 23.04 7.82 6.68
CA LYS A 161 23.31 6.69 7.55
C LYS A 161 22.72 6.89 8.94
N ASN A 162 22.99 8.03 9.55
CA ASN A 162 22.54 8.32 10.91
C ASN A 162 21.01 8.26 11.03
N LEU A 163 20.30 8.84 10.07
CA LEU A 163 18.83 8.86 10.10
C LEU A 163 18.23 7.47 9.90
N HIS A 164 18.69 6.73 8.89
CA HIS A 164 18.22 5.37 8.63
C HIS A 164 18.49 4.43 9.83
N GLU A 165 19.70 4.47 10.38
CA GLU A 165 20.12 3.60 11.48
C GLU A 165 19.45 3.94 12.81
N THR A 166 18.96 5.18 12.98
CA THR A 166 18.13 5.57 14.13
C THR A 166 16.88 4.69 14.27
N PHE A 167 16.32 4.22 13.14
CA PHE A 167 15.11 3.40 13.12
C PHE A 167 15.39 1.92 12.96
N ARG A 168 16.34 1.56 12.09
CA ARG A 168 16.57 0.16 11.69
C ARG A 168 17.71 -0.52 12.40
N GLY A 169 18.49 0.25 13.17
CA GLY A 169 19.63 -0.25 13.93
C GLY A 169 20.97 -0.05 13.20
N PRO A 170 22.09 -0.22 13.93
CA PRO A 170 23.42 0.04 13.42
C PRO A 170 23.83 -0.91 12.30
N ASN A 171 24.72 -0.43 11.43
CA ASN A 171 25.29 -1.17 10.28
C ASN A 171 24.26 -1.65 9.24
N THR A 172 23.08 -1.02 9.18
CA THR A 172 22.04 -1.37 8.20
C THR A 172 22.15 -0.52 6.93
N TYR A 173 22.46 0.77 7.06
CA TYR A 173 22.47 1.69 5.93
C TYR A 173 23.41 1.28 4.81
N ASP A 174 24.68 1.02 5.11
CA ASP A 174 25.67 0.68 4.09
C ASP A 174 25.33 -0.63 3.37
N ARG A 175 24.79 -1.62 4.11
CA ARG A 175 24.31 -2.89 3.54
C ARG A 175 23.11 -2.67 2.62
N THR A 176 22.14 -1.86 3.04
CA THR A 176 20.98 -1.52 2.21
C THR A 176 21.38 -0.74 0.97
N GLN A 177 22.34 0.22 1.07
CA GLN A 177 22.87 0.95 -0.09
C GLN A 177 23.62 0.02 -1.06
N HIS A 178 24.39 -0.93 -0.56
CA HIS A 178 25.04 -1.95 -1.37
C HIS A 178 24.01 -2.79 -2.13
N ALA A 179 22.96 -3.28 -1.45
CA ALA A 179 21.87 -4.01 -2.08
C ALA A 179 21.16 -3.20 -3.17
N ILE A 180 20.90 -1.90 -2.94
CA ILE A 180 20.32 -1.01 -3.94
C ILE A 180 21.25 -0.88 -5.16
N SER A 181 22.58 -0.80 -4.96
CA SER A 181 23.52 -0.78 -6.09
C SER A 181 23.48 -2.06 -6.90
N LEU A 182 23.42 -3.22 -6.24
CA LEU A 182 23.27 -4.51 -6.93
C LEU A 182 21.95 -4.61 -7.72
N LEU A 183 20.83 -4.20 -7.14
CA LEU A 183 19.53 -4.19 -7.84
C LEU A 183 19.61 -3.36 -9.13
N ARG A 184 20.22 -2.19 -9.06
CA ARG A 184 20.43 -1.31 -10.23
C ARG A 184 21.38 -1.93 -11.24
N ASP A 185 22.55 -2.42 -10.82
CA ASP A 185 23.59 -2.97 -11.69
C ASP A 185 23.12 -4.23 -12.43
N TYR A 186 22.25 -5.04 -11.76
CA TYR A 186 21.60 -6.21 -12.36
C TYR A 186 20.29 -5.89 -13.08
N GLN A 187 19.89 -4.61 -13.13
CA GLN A 187 18.64 -4.15 -13.79
C GLN A 187 17.39 -4.87 -13.25
N ILE A 188 17.33 -5.08 -11.96
CA ILE A 188 16.17 -5.65 -11.26
C ILE A 188 15.21 -4.49 -10.94
N PRO A 189 13.92 -4.58 -11.33
CA PRO A 189 12.94 -3.56 -10.95
C PRO A 189 12.84 -3.44 -9.42
N TYR A 190 13.00 -2.23 -8.91
CA TYR A 190 12.88 -2.00 -7.48
C TYR A 190 12.16 -0.70 -7.14
N MET A 191 11.60 -0.67 -5.96
CA MET A 191 10.99 0.49 -5.31
C MET A 191 11.58 0.65 -3.92
N LEU A 192 11.91 1.86 -3.53
CA LEU A 192 12.26 2.19 -2.15
C LEU A 192 10.98 2.55 -1.39
N SER A 193 10.88 2.14 -0.14
CA SER A 193 9.77 2.49 0.73
C SER A 193 10.28 3.17 1.99
N MET A 194 9.88 4.42 2.20
CA MET A 194 10.18 5.19 3.41
C MET A 194 8.96 5.26 4.31
N THR A 195 9.10 4.78 5.54
CA THR A 195 8.09 5.00 6.58
C THR A 195 8.29 6.36 7.21
N VAL A 196 7.45 7.33 6.80
CA VAL A 196 7.52 8.71 7.27
C VAL A 196 6.96 8.82 8.69
N ASN A 197 7.73 9.42 9.57
CA ASN A 197 7.41 9.63 10.98
C ASN A 197 8.00 10.98 11.45
N LYS A 198 7.71 11.36 12.69
CA LYS A 198 8.11 12.66 13.27
C LYS A 198 9.62 12.93 13.19
N LEU A 199 10.46 11.90 13.27
CA LEU A 199 11.93 12.06 13.32
C LEU A 199 12.59 12.12 11.95
N ASN A 200 11.91 11.63 10.87
CA ASN A 200 12.46 11.66 9.52
C ASN A 200 11.65 12.49 8.52
N ILE A 201 10.55 13.11 8.94
CA ILE A 201 9.67 13.88 8.05
C ILE A 201 10.41 15.05 7.35
N SER A 202 11.40 15.64 7.99
CA SER A 202 12.23 16.70 7.41
C SER A 202 13.18 16.21 6.30
N ASP A 203 13.33 14.90 6.13
CA ASP A 203 14.20 14.28 5.12
C ASP A 203 13.43 13.84 3.85
N VAL A 204 12.12 14.05 3.81
CA VAL A 204 11.26 13.69 2.67
C VAL A 204 11.77 14.31 1.36
N GLU A 205 12.08 15.60 1.37
CA GLU A 205 12.65 16.31 0.21
C GLU A 205 13.99 15.72 -0.24
N ASN A 206 14.92 15.47 0.70
CA ASN A 206 16.22 14.89 0.38
C ASN A 206 16.09 13.49 -0.22
N MET A 207 15.18 12.68 0.32
CA MET A 207 14.87 11.36 -0.20
C MET A 207 14.29 11.43 -1.61
N ALA A 208 13.33 12.32 -1.84
CA ALA A 208 12.70 12.52 -3.15
C ALA A 208 13.73 12.95 -4.21
N GLN A 209 14.62 13.89 -3.88
CA GLN A 209 15.67 14.34 -4.79
C GLN A 209 16.71 13.26 -5.09
N LYS A 210 17.09 12.47 -4.06
CA LYS A 210 18.14 11.45 -4.19
C LYS A 210 17.68 10.22 -4.97
N TYR A 211 16.40 9.84 -4.85
CA TYR A 211 15.85 8.59 -5.38
C TYR A 211 14.66 8.80 -6.31
N LYS A 212 14.75 9.78 -7.21
CA LYS A 212 13.68 10.11 -8.16
C LYS A 212 13.14 8.89 -8.90
N GLY A 213 11.82 8.76 -9.00
CA GLY A 213 11.13 7.71 -9.75
C GLY A 213 11.14 6.30 -9.14
N SER A 214 11.81 6.10 -8.00
CA SER A 214 11.91 4.77 -7.37
C SER A 214 11.58 4.79 -5.88
N LEU A 215 10.80 5.76 -5.41
CA LEU A 215 10.53 5.96 -3.99
C LEU A 215 9.03 6.12 -3.72
N ASN A 216 8.58 5.47 -2.65
CA ASN A 216 7.25 5.59 -2.08
C ASN A 216 7.36 6.04 -0.62
N PHE A 217 6.53 7.00 -0.24
CA PHE A 217 6.36 7.47 1.13
C PHE A 217 5.09 6.86 1.72
N ALA A 218 5.19 6.24 2.88
CA ALA A 218 4.05 5.73 3.64
C ALA A 218 4.05 6.34 5.04
N PRO A 219 2.93 6.87 5.55
CA PRO A 219 2.88 7.39 6.90
C PRO A 219 3.00 6.24 7.90
N LEU A 220 3.72 6.49 9.00
CA LEU A 220 3.86 5.55 10.11
C LEU A 220 2.51 4.94 10.50
N PHE A 221 2.51 3.64 10.74
CA PHE A 221 1.35 2.91 11.21
C PHE A 221 1.50 2.60 12.71
N PRO A 222 0.52 2.99 13.57
CA PRO A 222 0.66 2.93 15.02
C PRO A 222 0.36 1.52 15.57
N ALA A 223 1.13 0.51 15.13
CA ALA A 223 1.02 -0.88 15.55
C ALA A 223 2.39 -1.44 15.94
N GLY A 224 2.42 -2.56 16.66
CA GLY A 224 3.65 -3.20 17.09
C GLY A 224 4.51 -2.28 17.94
N ASN A 225 5.83 -2.22 17.65
CA ASN A 225 6.76 -1.36 18.39
C ASN A 225 6.36 0.11 18.38
N ALA A 226 5.71 0.59 17.30
CA ALA A 226 5.26 1.98 17.20
C ALA A 226 4.23 2.38 18.27
N LYS A 227 3.52 1.44 18.88
CA LYS A 227 2.59 1.71 19.97
C LYS A 227 3.29 2.21 21.23
N ASN A 228 4.50 1.70 21.49
CA ASN A 228 5.26 1.98 22.70
C ASN A 228 5.88 3.39 22.68
N ASP A 229 6.23 3.88 21.48
CA ASP A 229 6.88 5.18 21.26
C ASP A 229 5.93 6.17 20.52
N LYS A 230 4.62 5.99 20.65
CA LYS A 230 3.62 6.71 19.85
C LYS A 230 3.80 8.23 19.87
N ASP A 231 4.01 8.81 21.03
CA ASP A 231 4.09 10.27 21.20
C ASP A 231 5.40 10.85 20.63
N ASP A 232 6.46 10.03 20.54
CA ASP A 232 7.77 10.45 20.07
C ASP A 232 7.94 10.34 18.56
N ILE A 233 7.24 9.39 17.91
CA ILE A 233 7.44 9.09 16.48
C ILE A 233 6.19 9.28 15.60
N SER A 234 4.99 9.41 16.16
CA SER A 234 3.77 9.61 15.39
C SER A 234 3.73 10.97 14.71
N ILE A 235 3.07 11.00 13.55
CA ILE A 235 2.78 12.23 12.79
C ILE A 235 1.29 12.34 12.55
N THR A 236 0.81 13.56 12.43
CA THR A 236 -0.57 13.85 12.00
C THR A 236 -0.66 13.79 10.48
N GLY A 237 -1.88 13.59 9.96
CA GLY A 237 -2.15 13.69 8.53
C GLY A 237 -1.67 15.03 7.96
N LYS A 238 -1.91 16.14 8.68
CA LYS A 238 -1.44 17.48 8.29
C LYS A 238 0.07 17.53 8.08
N GLN A 239 0.85 17.07 9.05
CA GLN A 239 2.31 17.07 8.95
C GLN A 239 2.79 16.24 7.76
N TYR A 240 2.19 15.05 7.58
CA TYR A 240 2.54 14.14 6.49
C TYR A 240 2.31 14.79 5.12
N TYR A 241 1.09 15.29 4.86
CA TYR A 241 0.75 15.88 3.57
C TYR A 241 1.48 17.20 3.30
N GLN A 242 1.73 18.01 4.32
CA GLN A 242 2.55 19.21 4.16
C GLN A 242 3.98 18.87 3.74
N ALA A 243 4.58 17.82 4.28
CA ALA A 243 5.92 17.39 3.89
C ALA A 243 5.95 16.87 2.44
N LEU A 244 4.94 16.10 2.02
CA LEU A 244 4.83 15.65 0.62
C LEU A 244 4.64 16.82 -0.35
N LYS A 245 3.75 17.75 -0.03
CA LYS A 245 3.44 18.93 -0.87
C LYS A 245 4.66 19.84 -1.05
N GLN A 246 5.56 19.91 -0.05
CA GLN A 246 6.78 20.69 -0.12
C GLN A 246 7.91 19.99 -0.88
N ALA A 247 7.82 18.67 -1.06
CA ALA A 247 8.86 17.87 -1.70
C ALA A 247 8.70 17.88 -3.22
N SER A 248 9.77 18.27 -3.92
CA SER A 248 9.79 18.37 -5.37
C SER A 248 9.69 17.00 -6.04
N GLY A 249 8.74 16.83 -6.98
CA GLY A 249 8.56 15.59 -7.74
C GLY A 249 7.92 14.45 -6.95
N VAL A 250 7.26 14.76 -5.82
CA VAL A 250 6.42 13.84 -5.06
C VAL A 250 4.97 14.21 -5.30
N ASN A 251 4.17 13.25 -5.73
CA ASN A 251 2.75 13.48 -5.85
C ASN A 251 2.07 13.50 -4.46
N PRO A 252 0.90 14.15 -4.32
CA PRO A 252 0.21 14.27 -3.04
C PRO A 252 -0.17 12.94 -2.38
N LEU A 253 -0.16 11.84 -3.13
CA LEU A 253 -0.44 10.49 -2.62
C LEU A 253 0.82 9.75 -2.13
N GLY A 254 2.01 10.39 -2.19
CA GLY A 254 3.26 9.86 -1.68
C GLY A 254 4.07 9.01 -2.66
N TYR A 255 3.79 9.09 -3.97
CA TYR A 255 4.58 8.40 -4.99
C TYR A 255 5.45 9.39 -5.76
N CYS A 256 6.69 9.01 -6.07
CA CYS A 256 7.54 9.75 -6.98
C CYS A 256 7.22 9.34 -8.42
N GLU A 257 6.64 10.25 -9.17
CA GLU A 257 6.37 10.23 -10.62
C GLU A 257 5.51 9.08 -11.21
N SER A 258 4.72 9.44 -12.20
CA SER A 258 4.14 8.70 -13.35
C SER A 258 2.82 7.96 -13.22
N THR A 259 2.25 7.67 -12.05
CA THR A 259 1.00 6.87 -11.97
C THR A 259 -0.22 7.63 -11.46
N LEU A 260 -0.14 8.97 -11.38
CA LEU A 260 -1.28 9.77 -10.90
C LEU A 260 -2.53 9.62 -11.78
N ASP A 261 -2.34 9.58 -13.11
CA ASP A 261 -3.46 9.60 -14.07
C ASP A 261 -4.37 8.38 -13.91
N GLU A 262 -3.81 7.18 -13.84
CA GLU A 262 -4.59 5.95 -13.68
C GLU A 262 -5.15 5.79 -12.26
N ALA A 263 -4.37 6.17 -11.25
CA ALA A 263 -4.77 6.02 -9.85
C ALA A 263 -5.92 6.95 -9.44
N LEU A 264 -6.04 8.14 -10.05
CA LEU A 264 -7.12 9.11 -9.76
C LEU A 264 -8.38 8.85 -10.57
N ILE A 265 -8.26 8.33 -11.79
CA ILE A 265 -9.39 8.11 -12.69
C ILE A 265 -10.18 6.84 -12.32
N CYS A 266 -9.58 5.90 -11.58
CA CYS A 266 -10.27 4.67 -11.17
C CYS A 266 -11.35 4.93 -10.12
N ARG A 267 -12.59 4.56 -10.43
CA ARG A 267 -13.68 4.56 -9.45
C ARG A 267 -13.42 3.53 -8.35
N ARG A 268 -13.44 3.97 -7.10
CA ARG A 268 -13.16 3.16 -5.91
C ARG A 268 -14.35 3.20 -4.95
N CYS A 269 -15.06 2.11 -4.82
CA CYS A 269 -16.16 2.01 -3.85
C CYS A 269 -15.68 1.64 -2.44
N LYS A 270 -14.50 1.05 -2.31
CA LYS A 270 -13.95 0.56 -1.04
C LYS A 270 -12.45 0.34 -1.10
N CYS A 271 -11.83 0.16 0.08
CA CYS A 271 -10.48 -0.36 0.21
C CYS A 271 -10.36 -1.81 -0.33
N ALA A 272 -9.15 -2.25 -0.66
CA ALA A 272 -8.86 -3.62 -1.14
C ALA A 272 -9.15 -4.73 -0.12
N ILE A 273 -9.31 -4.36 1.15
CA ILE A 273 -9.50 -5.25 2.30
C ILE A 273 -10.54 -6.33 2.06
N GLY A 274 -10.15 -7.59 2.21
CA GLY A 274 -11.02 -8.75 2.10
C GLY A 274 -11.74 -8.92 0.76
N GLY A 275 -11.26 -8.24 -0.28
CA GLY A 275 -11.74 -8.35 -1.66
C GLY A 275 -10.57 -8.57 -2.60
N ALA A 276 -9.90 -7.48 -3.01
CA ALA A 276 -8.74 -7.57 -3.88
C ALA A 276 -7.45 -7.97 -3.14
N GLU A 277 -7.41 -7.92 -1.82
CA GLU A 277 -6.24 -8.27 -1.00
C GLU A 277 -6.61 -9.30 0.08
N LEU A 278 -5.69 -10.25 0.29
CA LEU A 278 -5.62 -11.13 1.45
C LEU A 278 -4.20 -11.13 2.02
N SER A 279 -4.07 -11.50 3.30
CA SER A 279 -2.77 -11.68 3.94
C SER A 279 -2.72 -13.01 4.67
N ILE A 280 -1.62 -13.74 4.50
CA ILE A 280 -1.39 -15.04 5.12
C ILE A 280 -0.13 -14.94 5.98
N SER A 281 -0.26 -15.27 7.27
CA SER A 281 0.85 -15.27 8.21
C SER A 281 1.80 -16.45 7.97
N ALA A 282 3.00 -16.42 8.55
CA ALA A 282 3.93 -17.53 8.45
C ALA A 282 3.46 -18.80 9.18
N SER A 283 2.47 -18.69 10.04
CA SER A 283 1.77 -19.81 10.70
C SER A 283 0.53 -20.32 9.95
N GLY A 284 0.22 -19.73 8.81
CA GLY A 284 -0.91 -20.13 7.97
C GLY A 284 -2.25 -19.48 8.31
N ASP A 285 -2.29 -18.52 9.24
CA ASP A 285 -3.50 -17.76 9.52
C ASP A 285 -3.80 -16.79 8.38
N VAL A 286 -5.06 -16.74 7.97
CA VAL A 286 -5.56 -15.93 6.86
C VAL A 286 -6.31 -14.72 7.39
N TYR A 287 -5.98 -13.54 6.86
CA TYR A 287 -6.55 -12.24 7.24
C TYR A 287 -6.95 -11.42 6.01
N PRO A 288 -7.85 -10.44 6.15
CA PRO A 288 -8.31 -9.62 5.02
C PRO A 288 -7.28 -8.56 4.58
N CYS A 289 -6.26 -8.27 5.41
CA CYS A 289 -5.23 -7.24 5.15
C CYS A 289 -4.01 -7.48 6.04
N GLN A 290 -2.81 -7.19 5.53
CA GLN A 290 -1.58 -7.30 6.30
C GLN A 290 -1.52 -6.43 7.56
N LEU A 291 -2.30 -5.36 7.64
CA LEU A 291 -2.36 -4.46 8.80
C LEU A 291 -3.43 -4.87 9.82
N LEU A 292 -4.15 -5.98 9.60
CA LEU A 292 -5.25 -6.44 10.45
C LEU A 292 -5.08 -7.90 10.89
N HIS A 293 -3.87 -8.28 11.27
CA HIS A 293 -3.61 -9.58 11.90
C HIS A 293 -4.01 -9.56 13.38
N TYR A 294 -5.32 -9.53 13.65
CA TYR A 294 -5.91 -9.56 14.99
C TYR A 294 -7.01 -10.61 15.03
N PRO A 295 -7.31 -11.20 16.22
CA PRO A 295 -8.29 -12.29 16.34
C PRO A 295 -9.66 -11.99 15.72
N GLU A 296 -10.12 -10.73 15.82
CA GLU A 296 -11.41 -10.30 15.25
C GLU A 296 -11.45 -10.23 13.73
N PHE A 297 -10.29 -10.34 13.07
CA PHE A 297 -10.15 -10.36 11.61
C PHE A 297 -9.63 -11.71 11.09
N LEU A 298 -9.45 -12.70 11.95
CA LEU A 298 -9.03 -14.03 11.54
C LEU A 298 -10.13 -14.69 10.69
N ILE A 299 -9.78 -15.08 9.46
CA ILE A 299 -10.66 -15.78 8.53
C ILE A 299 -10.60 -17.29 8.78
N GLY A 300 -9.43 -17.80 9.09
CA GLY A 300 -9.14 -19.19 9.41
C GLY A 300 -7.67 -19.53 9.24
N ASN A 301 -7.33 -20.84 9.29
CA ASN A 301 -5.95 -21.31 9.17
C ASN A 301 -5.83 -22.35 8.05
N ILE A 302 -4.76 -22.31 7.26
CA ILE A 302 -4.52 -23.18 6.09
C ILE A 302 -4.32 -24.66 6.46
N HIS A 303 -3.94 -24.95 7.70
CA HIS A 303 -3.83 -26.32 8.21
C HIS A 303 -5.19 -26.97 8.50
N GLU A 304 -6.27 -26.16 8.55
CA GLU A 304 -7.65 -26.64 8.80
C GLU A 304 -8.46 -26.72 7.50
N ARG A 305 -8.34 -25.70 6.64
CA ARG A 305 -9.11 -25.57 5.39
C ARG A 305 -8.34 -24.82 4.32
N LYS A 306 -8.71 -25.02 3.08
CA LYS A 306 -8.18 -24.24 1.95
C LYS A 306 -8.56 -22.76 2.04
N VAL A 307 -7.73 -21.88 1.50
CA VAL A 307 -8.00 -20.42 1.47
C VAL A 307 -9.31 -20.13 0.74
N SER A 308 -9.54 -20.77 -0.42
CA SER A 308 -10.75 -20.61 -1.21
C SER A 308 -12.04 -20.98 -0.45
N GLU A 309 -11.99 -22.04 0.36
CA GLU A 309 -13.12 -22.48 1.20
C GLU A 309 -13.33 -21.52 2.37
N MET A 310 -12.25 -21.01 2.98
CA MET A 310 -12.32 -20.08 4.10
C MET A 310 -12.89 -18.71 3.70
N VAL A 311 -12.50 -18.21 2.53
CA VAL A 311 -12.98 -16.90 2.01
C VAL A 311 -14.47 -16.98 1.67
N SER A 312 -14.92 -18.10 1.10
CA SER A 312 -16.32 -18.30 0.73
C SER A 312 -17.20 -18.44 1.99
N GLY A 313 -18.09 -17.47 2.22
CA GLY A 313 -19.00 -17.47 3.37
C GLY A 313 -18.34 -17.06 4.70
N SER A 314 -17.18 -16.45 4.68
CA SER A 314 -16.54 -15.91 5.89
C SER A 314 -17.28 -14.67 6.40
N PRO A 315 -17.70 -14.64 7.69
CA PRO A 315 -18.29 -13.44 8.30
C PRO A 315 -17.35 -12.22 8.25
N VAL A 316 -16.03 -12.45 8.31
CA VAL A 316 -15.03 -11.39 8.20
C VAL A 316 -15.04 -10.79 6.79
N ILE A 317 -15.06 -11.63 5.75
CA ILE A 317 -15.14 -11.20 4.35
C ILE A 317 -16.46 -10.48 4.08
N GLU A 318 -17.59 -11.02 4.57
CA GLU A 318 -18.90 -10.35 4.46
C GLU A 318 -18.90 -8.97 5.14
N ARG A 319 -18.26 -8.85 6.30
CA ARG A 319 -18.06 -7.55 6.98
C ARG A 319 -17.22 -6.60 6.12
N CYS A 320 -16.12 -7.08 5.55
CA CYS A 320 -15.26 -6.29 4.65
C CYS A 320 -16.00 -5.86 3.37
N ALA A 321 -16.87 -6.70 2.82
CA ALA A 321 -17.69 -6.37 1.65
C ALA A 321 -18.62 -5.18 1.90
N LYS A 322 -19.09 -4.99 3.13
CA LYS A 322 -19.97 -3.87 3.55
C LYS A 322 -19.23 -2.57 3.82
N MET A 323 -17.89 -2.56 3.86
CA MET A 323 -17.07 -1.36 4.09
C MET A 323 -16.93 -0.52 2.83
N THR A 324 -18.06 -0.12 2.24
CA THR A 324 -18.10 0.76 1.08
C THR A 324 -18.17 2.22 1.50
N VAL A 325 -17.76 3.13 0.62
CA VAL A 325 -17.83 4.58 0.86
C VAL A 325 -19.25 5.10 1.10
N ASP A 326 -20.25 4.33 0.70
CA ASP A 326 -21.67 4.68 0.97
C ASP A 326 -22.10 4.30 2.38
N ASN A 327 -21.41 3.35 3.04
CA ASN A 327 -21.72 2.84 4.37
C ASN A 327 -20.76 3.36 5.46
N ILE A 328 -19.60 3.92 5.07
CA ILE A 328 -18.61 4.45 6.03
C ILE A 328 -19.08 5.82 6.53
N GLU A 329 -19.07 6.01 7.83
CA GLU A 329 -19.42 7.28 8.47
C GLU A 329 -18.54 8.42 7.94
N GLY A 330 -19.15 9.54 7.58
CA GLY A 330 -18.49 10.71 6.98
C GLY A 330 -18.08 10.56 5.53
N CYS A 331 -18.06 9.32 4.96
CA CYS A 331 -17.79 9.13 3.53
C CYS A 331 -19.05 9.23 2.67
N SER A 332 -20.21 8.81 3.19
CA SER A 332 -21.48 8.73 2.43
C SER A 332 -21.89 10.03 1.74
N THR A 333 -21.58 11.17 2.34
CA THR A 333 -21.87 12.53 1.81
C THR A 333 -20.65 13.23 1.19
N CYS A 334 -19.48 12.55 1.12
CA CYS A 334 -18.25 13.15 0.62
C CYS A 334 -18.25 13.23 -0.92
N ALA A 335 -17.94 14.39 -1.48
CA ALA A 335 -17.91 14.63 -2.92
C ALA A 335 -16.88 13.76 -3.66
N ILE A 336 -15.75 13.43 -3.02
CA ILE A 336 -14.67 12.62 -3.63
C ILE A 336 -14.67 11.16 -3.19
N LYS A 337 -15.76 10.66 -2.60
CA LYS A 337 -15.82 9.31 -2.01
C LYS A 337 -15.40 8.19 -2.97
N TYR A 338 -15.82 8.27 -4.22
CA TYR A 338 -15.50 7.27 -5.24
C TYR A 338 -14.10 7.41 -5.87
N ILE A 339 -13.40 8.50 -5.60
CA ILE A 339 -12.00 8.68 -5.96
C ILE A 339 -11.11 8.16 -4.81
N CYS A 340 -11.41 8.58 -3.58
CA CYS A 340 -10.68 8.19 -2.37
C CYS A 340 -10.86 6.70 -2.03
N GLY A 341 -12.08 6.14 -2.19
CA GLY A 341 -12.40 4.76 -1.82
C GLY A 341 -12.44 4.51 -0.32
N GLY A 342 -12.58 5.56 0.51
CA GLY A 342 -12.73 5.46 1.95
C GLY A 342 -11.41 5.35 2.74
N ALA A 343 -10.28 5.62 2.10
CA ALA A 343 -8.94 5.59 2.73
C ALA A 343 -8.55 4.23 3.37
N CYS A 344 -7.57 4.22 4.27
CA CYS A 344 -7.08 3.00 4.92
C CYS A 344 -7.97 2.58 6.09
N ARG A 345 -8.70 1.47 5.95
CA ARG A 345 -9.57 0.94 7.00
C ARG A 345 -8.81 0.46 8.23
N ALA A 346 -7.61 -0.08 8.03
CA ALA A 346 -6.75 -0.47 9.14
C ALA A 346 -6.34 0.75 10.00
N ARG A 347 -6.09 1.92 9.37
CA ARG A 347 -5.80 3.15 10.11
C ARG A 347 -7.02 3.63 10.91
N SER A 348 -8.21 3.59 10.31
CA SER A 348 -9.44 3.92 11.03
C SER A 348 -9.62 3.03 12.26
N PHE A 349 -9.35 1.73 12.14
CA PHE A 349 -9.39 0.80 13.28
C PHE A 349 -8.37 1.13 14.37
N HIS A 350 -7.11 1.37 14.01
CA HIS A 350 -6.03 1.55 14.99
C HIS A 350 -6.02 2.93 15.66
N GLU A 351 -6.36 3.98 14.94
CA GLU A 351 -6.32 5.35 15.44
C GLU A 351 -7.69 5.90 15.78
N GLY A 352 -8.72 5.50 15.03
CA GLY A 352 -10.11 5.92 15.22
C GLY A 352 -10.95 4.99 16.11
N GLY A 353 -10.45 3.79 16.42
CA GLY A 353 -11.13 2.80 17.27
C GLY A 353 -12.26 2.02 16.57
N ASP A 354 -12.71 2.44 15.39
CA ASP A 354 -13.72 1.75 14.60
C ASP A 354 -13.33 1.72 13.11
N ILE A 355 -13.36 0.52 12.54
CA ILE A 355 -13.04 0.29 11.13
C ILE A 355 -14.05 0.95 10.17
N MET A 356 -15.27 1.26 10.64
CA MET A 356 -16.33 1.92 9.88
C MET A 356 -16.32 3.45 10.01
N SER A 357 -15.46 4.03 10.86
CA SER A 357 -15.31 5.48 10.97
C SER A 357 -14.49 6.04 9.78
N SER A 358 -14.59 7.35 9.53
CA SER A 358 -13.70 8.04 8.59
C SER A 358 -12.23 7.91 9.02
N SER A 359 -11.31 7.99 8.04
CA SER A 359 -9.87 7.98 8.33
C SER A 359 -9.50 9.17 9.23
N PRO A 360 -8.63 9.00 10.24
CA PRO A 360 -8.05 10.12 10.99
C PRO A 360 -7.28 11.11 10.11
N PHE A 361 -6.91 10.70 8.90
CA PHE A 361 -6.23 11.55 7.91
C PHE A 361 -7.19 12.13 6.86
N CYS A 362 -8.49 11.89 6.99
CA CYS A 362 -9.51 12.14 5.96
C CYS A 362 -9.47 13.58 5.39
N GLU A 363 -9.34 14.59 6.25
CA GLU A 363 -9.28 15.99 5.83
C GLU A 363 -8.12 16.25 4.88
N TYR A 364 -6.95 15.73 5.20
CA TYR A 364 -5.73 15.91 4.42
C TYR A 364 -5.65 14.99 3.21
N GLU A 365 -6.20 13.79 3.30
CA GLU A 365 -6.36 12.90 2.15
C GLU A 365 -7.28 13.54 1.09
N LYS A 366 -8.36 14.22 1.51
CA LYS A 366 -9.21 15.01 0.61
C LYS A 366 -8.42 16.09 -0.12
N GLU A 367 -7.67 16.91 0.63
CA GLU A 367 -6.82 17.96 0.08
C GLU A 367 -5.82 17.38 -0.92
N ALA A 368 -5.14 16.27 -0.59
CA ALA A 368 -4.19 15.61 -1.45
C ALA A 368 -4.81 15.08 -2.76
N PHE A 369 -6.01 14.52 -2.71
CA PHE A 369 -6.72 14.09 -3.93
C PHE A 369 -7.14 15.28 -4.80
N ILE A 370 -7.61 16.37 -4.22
CA ILE A 370 -7.97 17.59 -4.95
C ILE A 370 -6.73 18.21 -5.61
N ASP A 371 -5.64 18.36 -4.87
CA ASP A 371 -4.35 18.85 -5.40
C ASP A 371 -3.85 17.96 -6.57
N GLY A 372 -3.97 16.64 -6.44
CA GLY A 372 -3.58 15.70 -7.50
C GLY A 372 -4.44 15.85 -8.76
N ILE A 373 -5.75 16.03 -8.63
CA ILE A 373 -6.65 16.29 -9.76
C ILE A 373 -6.27 17.59 -10.46
N ILE A 374 -6.00 18.66 -9.69
CA ILE A 374 -5.57 19.96 -10.20
C ILE A 374 -4.26 19.81 -10.99
N GLU A 375 -3.29 19.06 -10.46
CA GLU A 375 -1.99 18.84 -11.10
C GLU A 375 -2.12 18.11 -12.45
N ILE A 376 -2.93 17.05 -12.51
CA ILE A 376 -3.18 16.30 -13.75
C ILE A 376 -3.81 17.20 -14.81
N TYR A 377 -4.83 17.94 -14.42
CA TYR A 377 -5.52 18.84 -15.34
C TYR A 377 -4.62 19.95 -15.89
N SER A 378 -3.79 20.54 -15.03
CA SER A 378 -2.84 21.58 -15.43
C SER A 378 -1.80 21.07 -16.44
N LYS A 379 -1.33 19.83 -16.27
CA LYS A 379 -0.37 19.21 -17.20
C LYS A 379 -1.01 18.93 -18.57
N ASN A 380 -2.27 18.46 -18.59
CA ASN A 380 -2.98 18.16 -19.83
C ASN A 380 -3.38 19.44 -20.60
N ALA A 381 -3.85 20.49 -19.90
CA ALA A 381 -4.18 21.76 -20.51
C ALA A 381 -2.97 22.45 -21.17
N LEU A 382 -1.75 22.22 -20.65
CA LEU A 382 -0.51 22.73 -21.25
C LEU A 382 -0.02 21.91 -22.45
N SER A 383 -0.40 20.63 -22.53
CA SER A 383 -0.03 19.76 -23.67
C SER A 383 -0.85 20.05 -24.93
N ASP A 384 -2.09 20.54 -24.77
CA ASP A 384 -2.98 20.89 -25.87
C ASP A 384 -2.71 22.29 -26.49
N LEU A 385 -1.74 23.04 -25.91
CA LEU A 385 -1.28 24.34 -26.40
C LEU A 385 0.01 24.27 -27.24
N HIS A 386 0.53 23.07 -27.50
CA HIS A 386 1.68 22.78 -28.37
C HIS A 386 1.31 21.79 -29.47
#